data_31cae193c6bf76eff06ebd66c461f9b6
#
_entry.id   31cae193c6bf76eff06ebd66c461f9b6
#
_cell.length_a   1.000
_cell.length_b   1.000
_cell.length_c   1.000
_cell.angle_alpha   90.00
_cell.angle_beta   90.00
_cell.angle_gamma   90.00
#
_symmetry.space_group_name_H-M   'P 1'
#
loop_
_entity.id
_entity.type
_entity.pdbx_description
1 polymer ?
#
loop_
_entity_poly.entity_id
_entity_poly.type
_entity_poly.pdbx_seq_one_letter_code
_entity_poly.pdbx_strand_id
1 'polypeptide(L)'
;RFLAEQYQAPKEKREARFPLTLNTGRLRDHWHGMSRTGTAARLFGHVEEALLSMNGDDMRRRRLLDGQLVKVRSRRGELLLPVHKDDSLRPGQAFLPMHWGDRFLKGLGVNSLTLPAFDPISKQPELKHAGVEVEKVELPWQFFALVEGSVQKRFEALRPLFEGFAYASFSLTGRERPALVIRAACNEPPSRTQLAQLEQLLGLDEGPVLVYDDPRRSVGKRVRIEDGRIVALSLSGETAARDWLKQLW
;
A
#
# COMPACT_ATOMS: atom_id res chain seq x y z
N ARG A 1 2.03 44.91 -2.65
CA ARG A 1 2.74 45.01 -3.93
C ARG A 1 2.55 43.66 -4.65
N PHE A 2 1.92 43.66 -5.82
CA PHE A 2 1.78 42.47 -6.66
C PHE A 2 3.05 42.33 -7.49
N LEU A 3 3.61 41.12 -7.50
CA LEU A 3 4.68 40.75 -8.41
C LEU A 3 4.04 39.90 -9.54
N ALA A 4 4.20 40.34 -10.76
CA ALA A 4 3.81 39.56 -11.93
C ALA A 4 4.95 38.59 -12.27
N GLU A 5 4.66 37.30 -12.14
CA GLU A 5 5.59 36.25 -12.55
C GLU A 5 5.13 35.59 -13.83
N GLN A 6 6.05 35.27 -14.71
CA GLN A 6 5.77 34.50 -15.92
C GLN A 6 5.68 33.01 -15.56
N TYR A 7 4.67 32.34 -16.10
CA TYR A 7 4.56 30.89 -15.97
C TYR A 7 5.80 30.18 -16.47
N GLN A 8 6.34 29.32 -15.64
CA GLN A 8 7.42 28.40 -16.01
C GLN A 8 6.86 26.96 -16.04
N ALA A 9 7.06 26.28 -17.16
CA ALA A 9 6.65 24.88 -17.28
C ALA A 9 7.45 23.98 -16.31
N PRO A 10 6.88 22.84 -15.85
CA PRO A 10 7.62 21.86 -15.06
C PRO A 10 8.93 21.47 -15.77
N LYS A 11 9.98 21.25 -14.98
CA LYS A 11 11.31 20.89 -15.51
C LYS A 11 11.31 19.58 -16.26
N GLU A 12 10.49 18.62 -15.81
CA GLU A 12 10.33 17.32 -16.46
C GLU A 12 9.06 17.30 -17.31
N LYS A 13 9.20 16.96 -18.59
CA LYS A 13 8.06 16.78 -19.51
C LYS A 13 7.74 15.29 -19.64
N ARG A 14 6.46 14.99 -19.95
CA ARG A 14 6.08 13.65 -20.40
C ARG A 14 6.82 13.28 -21.68
N GLU A 15 7.16 12.03 -21.81
CA GLU A 15 7.80 11.45 -23.00
C GLU A 15 7.27 10.04 -23.26
N ALA A 16 7.58 9.45 -24.38
CA ALA A 16 7.10 8.12 -24.76
C ALA A 16 7.40 7.04 -23.70
N ARG A 17 8.56 7.14 -23.02
CA ARG A 17 8.96 6.22 -21.97
C ARG A 17 8.23 6.44 -20.63
N PHE A 18 7.78 7.66 -20.36
CA PHE A 18 7.06 8.08 -19.15
C PHE A 18 5.84 8.90 -19.53
N PRO A 19 4.81 8.23 -20.09
CA PRO A 19 3.68 8.91 -20.76
C PRO A 19 2.65 9.49 -19.83
N LEU A 20 2.67 9.13 -18.55
CA LEU A 20 1.70 9.62 -17.56
C LEU A 20 2.30 10.73 -16.72
N THR A 21 1.50 11.72 -16.39
CA THR A 21 1.83 12.73 -15.39
C THR A 21 1.36 12.27 -14.02
N LEU A 22 2.28 11.98 -13.12
CA LEU A 22 1.98 11.72 -11.73
C LEU A 22 1.84 13.04 -10.96
N ASN A 23 0.69 13.22 -10.33
CA ASN A 23 0.46 14.25 -9.32
C ASN A 23 0.45 13.61 -7.93
N THR A 24 0.98 14.30 -6.93
CA THR A 24 0.93 13.86 -5.54
C THR A 24 0.11 14.83 -4.70
N GLY A 25 -0.55 14.34 -3.67
CA GLY A 25 -1.40 15.16 -2.84
C GLY A 25 -1.69 14.59 -1.47
N ARG A 26 -2.46 15.35 -0.69
CA ARG A 26 -2.94 14.94 0.63
C ARG A 26 -4.27 14.22 0.52
N LEU A 27 -4.48 13.31 1.45
CA LEU A 27 -5.80 12.82 1.81
C LEU A 27 -6.33 13.62 3.01
N ARG A 28 -7.65 13.66 3.15
CA ARG A 28 -8.35 14.46 4.17
C ARG A 28 -7.84 14.21 5.58
N ASP A 29 -7.67 12.94 5.97
CA ASP A 29 -7.44 12.56 7.35
C ASP A 29 -5.96 12.37 7.70
N HIS A 30 -5.08 12.29 6.69
CA HIS A 30 -3.64 12.09 6.89
C HIS A 30 -2.86 13.41 6.93
N TRP A 31 -1.78 13.40 7.72
CA TRP A 31 -0.86 14.52 7.85
C TRP A 31 0.57 14.07 7.58
N HIS A 32 1.20 14.63 6.52
CA HIS A 32 2.55 14.29 6.07
C HIS A 32 2.77 12.77 6.01
N GLY A 33 3.81 12.23 6.65
CA GLY A 33 4.12 10.81 6.77
C GLY A 33 3.29 10.07 7.83
N MET A 34 2.05 10.49 8.07
CA MET A 34 1.15 9.89 9.07
C MET A 34 1.66 9.97 10.51
N SER A 35 2.35 11.06 10.85
CA SER A 35 2.87 11.29 12.21
C SER A 35 1.80 11.30 13.30
N ARG A 36 0.53 11.55 12.93
CA ARG A 36 -0.64 11.48 13.82
C ARG A 36 -1.47 10.24 13.58
N THR A 37 -1.91 10.02 12.35
CA THR A 37 -2.80 8.91 11.99
C THR A 37 -2.11 7.56 12.02
N GLY A 38 -0.80 7.50 11.88
CA GLY A 38 -0.01 6.28 11.98
C GLY A 38 0.03 5.63 13.38
N THR A 39 -0.56 6.27 14.39
CA THR A 39 -0.76 5.71 15.74
C THR A 39 -2.23 5.64 16.14
N ALA A 40 -3.14 6.14 15.28
CA ALA A 40 -4.56 6.26 15.55
C ALA A 40 -5.37 5.46 14.52
N ALA A 41 -5.65 4.19 14.82
CA ALA A 41 -6.36 3.27 13.94
C ALA A 41 -7.70 3.84 13.43
N ARG A 42 -8.44 4.53 14.27
CA ARG A 42 -9.71 5.18 13.94
C ARG A 42 -9.60 6.21 12.81
N LEU A 43 -8.49 6.91 12.70
CA LEU A 43 -8.25 7.92 11.66
C LEU A 43 -7.57 7.31 10.44
N PHE A 44 -6.72 6.32 10.63
CA PHE A 44 -6.01 5.66 9.55
C PHE A 44 -6.98 4.92 8.61
N GLY A 45 -7.99 4.26 9.17
CA GLY A 45 -8.92 3.40 8.45
C GLY A 45 -9.81 4.10 7.40
N HIS A 46 -9.73 5.43 7.25
CA HIS A 46 -10.46 6.13 6.20
C HIS A 46 -9.94 5.76 4.80
N VAL A 47 -8.61 5.72 4.61
CA VAL A 47 -7.94 5.16 3.44
C VAL A 47 -6.79 4.31 3.94
N GLU A 48 -6.94 2.99 3.84
CA GLU A 48 -6.02 2.05 4.46
C GLU A 48 -4.77 1.78 3.64
N GLU A 49 -4.81 2.04 2.35
CA GLU A 49 -3.76 1.66 1.40
C GLU A 49 -3.37 2.81 0.50
N ALA A 50 -2.09 2.89 0.15
CA ALA A 50 -1.65 3.76 -0.93
C ALA A 50 -2.18 3.20 -2.25
N LEU A 51 -3.06 3.93 -2.91
CA LEU A 51 -3.65 3.56 -4.19
C LEU A 51 -3.17 4.51 -5.28
N LEU A 52 -2.73 3.98 -6.41
CA LEU A 52 -2.50 4.78 -7.60
C LEU A 52 -3.82 5.02 -8.30
N SER A 53 -4.38 6.20 -8.18
CA SER A 53 -5.58 6.57 -8.95
C SER A 53 -5.23 6.85 -10.40
N MET A 54 -5.99 6.24 -11.33
CA MET A 54 -5.84 6.40 -12.77
C MET A 54 -7.20 6.48 -13.47
N ASN A 55 -7.24 7.21 -14.59
CA ASN A 55 -8.42 7.21 -15.45
C ASN A 55 -8.68 5.80 -16.04
N GLY A 56 -9.97 5.42 -16.13
CA GLY A 56 -10.37 4.10 -16.61
C GLY A 56 -9.93 3.79 -18.05
N ASP A 57 -9.80 4.80 -18.92
CA ASP A 57 -9.29 4.61 -20.29
C ASP A 57 -7.79 4.21 -20.27
N ASP A 58 -7.02 4.85 -19.42
CA ASP A 58 -5.60 4.54 -19.26
C ASP A 58 -5.39 3.15 -18.67
N MET A 59 -6.26 2.75 -17.73
CA MET A 59 -6.27 1.39 -17.17
C MET A 59 -6.62 0.35 -18.24
N ARG A 60 -7.68 0.59 -19.06
CA ARG A 60 -8.07 -0.33 -20.14
C ARG A 60 -6.96 -0.53 -21.18
N ARG A 61 -6.29 0.55 -21.58
CA ARG A 61 -5.16 0.48 -22.53
C ARG A 61 -4.01 -0.36 -22.02
N ARG A 62 -3.83 -0.43 -20.69
CA ARG A 62 -2.82 -1.22 -20.00
C ARG A 62 -3.30 -2.57 -19.52
N ARG A 63 -4.57 -2.91 -19.79
CA ARG A 63 -5.24 -4.15 -19.32
C ARG A 63 -5.17 -4.30 -17.80
N LEU A 64 -5.36 -3.21 -17.08
CA LEU A 64 -5.38 -3.18 -15.62
C LEU A 64 -6.81 -3.29 -15.10
N LEU A 65 -6.97 -4.07 -14.03
CA LEU A 65 -8.20 -4.15 -13.26
C LEU A 65 -8.04 -3.37 -11.95
N ASP A 66 -9.14 -2.88 -11.40
CA ASP A 66 -9.15 -2.18 -10.12
C ASP A 66 -8.60 -3.08 -9.01
N GLY A 67 -7.73 -2.54 -8.15
CA GLY A 67 -7.06 -3.27 -7.08
C GLY A 67 -5.86 -4.15 -7.50
N GLN A 68 -5.53 -4.26 -8.79
CA GLN A 68 -4.33 -4.98 -9.22
C GLN A 68 -3.04 -4.25 -8.82
N LEU A 69 -2.01 -5.03 -8.49
CA LEU A 69 -0.68 -4.49 -8.26
C LEU A 69 -0.07 -3.98 -9.55
N VAL A 70 0.49 -2.80 -9.48
CA VAL A 70 1.22 -2.16 -10.56
C VAL A 70 2.58 -1.68 -10.07
N LYS A 71 3.53 -1.63 -10.99
CA LYS A 71 4.81 -0.95 -10.83
C LYS A 71 4.69 0.44 -11.41
N VAL A 72 4.83 1.45 -10.57
CA VAL A 72 4.97 2.83 -10.98
C VAL A 72 6.44 3.17 -11.04
N ARG A 73 6.94 3.53 -12.20
CA ARG A 73 8.36 3.86 -12.42
C ARG A 73 8.52 5.26 -12.97
N SER A 74 9.46 6.01 -12.42
CA SER A 74 9.98 7.26 -12.95
C SER A 74 11.44 7.10 -13.38
N ARG A 75 12.09 8.20 -13.76
CA ARG A 75 13.55 8.23 -14.01
C ARG A 75 14.39 7.99 -12.74
N ARG A 76 13.79 8.08 -11.54
CA ARG A 76 14.50 8.13 -10.24
C ARG A 76 14.26 6.90 -9.37
N GLY A 77 13.14 6.25 -9.54
CA GLY A 77 12.80 5.10 -8.71
C GLY A 77 11.53 4.42 -9.17
N GLU A 78 11.14 3.42 -8.41
CA GLU A 78 9.93 2.65 -8.64
C GLU A 78 9.21 2.31 -7.33
N LEU A 79 7.90 2.08 -7.41
CA LEU A 79 7.04 1.62 -6.31
C LEU A 79 6.09 0.57 -6.82
N LEU A 80 5.78 -0.41 -5.96
CA LEU A 80 4.69 -1.37 -6.15
C LEU A 80 3.52 -0.98 -5.25
N LEU A 81 2.34 -0.87 -5.83
CA LEU A 81 1.10 -0.53 -5.11
C LEU A 81 -0.13 -0.92 -5.95
N PRO A 82 -1.31 -1.05 -5.34
CA PRO A 82 -2.53 -1.31 -6.09
C PRO A 82 -2.97 -0.08 -6.88
N VAL A 83 -3.54 -0.32 -8.07
CA VAL A 83 -4.18 0.71 -8.89
C VAL A 83 -5.65 0.85 -8.53
N HIS A 84 -6.17 2.08 -8.60
CA HIS A 84 -7.57 2.41 -8.39
C HIS A 84 -8.13 3.21 -9.56
N LYS A 85 -9.31 2.80 -10.04
CA LYS A 85 -10.01 3.51 -11.09
C LYS A 85 -10.64 4.80 -10.56
N ASP A 86 -10.25 5.93 -11.15
CA ASP A 86 -10.79 7.25 -10.83
C ASP A 86 -11.05 8.06 -12.12
N ASP A 87 -12.29 8.03 -12.56
CA ASP A 87 -12.72 8.73 -13.80
C ASP A 87 -12.81 10.25 -13.62
N SER A 88 -12.58 10.80 -12.43
CA SER A 88 -12.40 12.25 -12.22
C SER A 88 -11.06 12.76 -12.75
N LEU A 89 -10.07 11.88 -12.90
CA LEU A 89 -8.78 12.18 -13.50
C LEU A 89 -8.90 12.20 -15.03
N ARG A 90 -8.17 13.11 -15.68
CA ARG A 90 -8.09 13.13 -17.14
C ARG A 90 -7.17 12.00 -17.65
N PRO A 91 -7.42 11.46 -18.85
CA PRO A 91 -6.48 10.54 -19.48
C PRO A 91 -5.07 11.12 -19.54
N GLY A 92 -4.08 10.28 -19.25
CA GLY A 92 -2.68 10.70 -19.13
C GLY A 92 -2.29 11.27 -17.76
N GLN A 93 -3.20 11.29 -16.79
CA GLN A 93 -2.93 11.71 -15.41
C GLN A 93 -3.03 10.53 -14.45
N ALA A 94 -2.17 10.54 -13.43
CA ALA A 94 -2.23 9.64 -12.30
C ALA A 94 -2.07 10.42 -11.00
N PHE A 95 -2.65 9.92 -9.91
CA PHE A 95 -2.55 10.53 -8.59
C PHE A 95 -2.09 9.50 -7.57
N LEU A 96 -1.15 9.89 -6.71
CA LEU A 96 -0.67 9.07 -5.61
C LEU A 96 -0.63 9.88 -4.32
N PRO A 97 -1.27 9.39 -3.23
CA PRO A 97 -1.22 10.07 -1.94
C PRO A 97 0.21 10.13 -1.40
N MET A 98 0.60 11.27 -0.85
CA MET A 98 1.96 11.53 -0.39
C MET A 98 2.32 10.92 0.98
N HIS A 99 1.37 10.26 1.65
CA HIS A 99 1.50 9.95 3.07
C HIS A 99 2.27 8.65 3.37
N TRP A 100 2.26 7.69 2.45
CA TRP A 100 2.93 6.39 2.63
C TRP A 100 4.42 6.50 2.31
N GLY A 101 5.23 6.43 3.37
CA GLY A 101 6.66 6.27 3.31
C GLY A 101 7.07 4.82 3.62
N ASP A 102 8.36 4.59 3.79
CA ASP A 102 8.99 3.30 4.11
C ASP A 102 8.46 2.64 5.40
N ARG A 103 7.79 3.41 6.25
CA ARG A 103 7.16 2.87 7.46
C ARG A 103 5.96 1.98 7.15
N PHE A 104 5.09 2.38 6.23
CA PHE A 104 3.79 1.72 5.98
C PHE A 104 3.70 1.06 4.60
N LEU A 105 4.64 1.31 3.72
CA LEU A 105 4.74 0.71 2.40
C LEU A 105 6.19 0.30 2.15
N LYS A 106 6.41 -0.89 1.63
CA LYS A 106 7.76 -1.29 1.21
C LYS A 106 8.27 -0.39 0.09
N GLY A 107 9.46 0.17 0.27
CA GLY A 107 10.09 1.11 -0.65
C GLY A 107 10.26 2.50 -0.02
N LEU A 108 10.77 3.43 -0.81
CA LEU A 108 11.12 4.77 -0.32
C LEU A 108 9.94 5.77 -0.37
N GLY A 109 8.73 5.27 -0.63
CA GLY A 109 7.54 6.11 -0.75
C GLY A 109 7.49 6.94 -2.05
N VAL A 110 6.42 7.73 -2.21
CA VAL A 110 6.14 8.47 -3.44
C VAL A 110 7.22 9.48 -3.82
N ASN A 111 7.95 10.03 -2.85
CA ASN A 111 9.01 11.00 -3.11
C ASN A 111 10.19 10.41 -3.89
N SER A 112 10.37 9.08 -3.90
CA SER A 112 11.37 8.43 -4.76
C SER A 112 11.08 8.57 -6.25
N LEU A 113 9.84 8.90 -6.62
CA LEU A 113 9.42 9.09 -8.00
C LEU A 113 9.55 10.54 -8.47
N THR A 114 9.58 11.51 -7.55
CA THR A 114 9.50 12.93 -7.87
C THR A 114 10.87 13.55 -8.16
N LEU A 115 10.86 14.70 -8.85
CA LEU A 115 12.06 15.43 -9.20
C LEU A 115 12.62 16.19 -7.98
N PRO A 116 13.93 16.14 -7.69
CA PRO A 116 14.56 16.95 -6.65
C PRO A 116 14.78 18.39 -7.12
N ALA A 117 13.69 19.04 -7.53
CA ALA A 117 13.68 20.43 -7.96
C ALA A 117 12.89 21.26 -6.94
N PHE A 118 13.27 22.51 -6.78
CA PHE A 118 12.62 23.43 -5.87
C PHE A 118 12.66 24.86 -6.44
N ASP A 119 11.72 25.65 -5.98
CA ASP A 119 11.70 27.07 -6.25
C ASP A 119 12.92 27.77 -5.62
N PRO A 120 13.68 28.59 -6.36
CA PRO A 120 14.92 29.16 -5.86
C PRO A 120 14.71 30.17 -4.71
N ILE A 121 13.54 30.78 -4.60
CA ILE A 121 13.21 31.78 -3.59
C ILE A 121 12.54 31.14 -2.38
N SER A 122 11.38 30.50 -2.58
CA SER A 122 10.58 29.92 -1.50
C SER A 122 11.12 28.58 -1.00
N LYS A 123 12.01 27.94 -1.76
CA LYS A 123 12.49 26.55 -1.53
C LYS A 123 11.39 25.50 -1.55
N GLN A 124 10.20 25.84 -2.07
CA GLN A 124 9.11 24.90 -2.25
C GLN A 124 9.52 23.80 -3.26
N PRO A 125 9.45 22.51 -2.90
CA PRO A 125 9.82 21.43 -3.81
C PRO A 125 8.73 21.18 -4.87
N GLU A 126 9.17 20.77 -6.06
CA GLU A 126 8.31 20.39 -7.18
C GLU A 126 7.81 18.93 -7.01
N LEU A 127 6.93 18.72 -6.04
CA LEU A 127 6.41 17.39 -5.71
C LEU A 127 5.11 17.01 -6.45
N LYS A 128 4.54 17.95 -7.24
CA LYS A 128 3.23 17.79 -7.87
C LYS A 128 3.30 17.33 -9.32
N HIS A 129 4.49 17.04 -9.81
CA HIS A 129 4.68 16.61 -11.19
C HIS A 129 5.86 15.64 -11.31
N ALA A 130 5.61 14.48 -11.91
CA ALA A 130 6.65 13.56 -12.38
C ALA A 130 6.15 12.80 -13.61
N GLY A 131 7.03 12.55 -14.58
CA GLY A 131 6.74 11.63 -15.67
C GLY A 131 6.87 10.19 -15.17
N VAL A 132 5.84 9.36 -15.36
CA VAL A 132 5.85 7.96 -14.92
C VAL A 132 5.33 7.02 -15.99
N GLU A 133 5.80 5.76 -15.93
CA GLU A 133 5.22 4.59 -16.57
C GLU A 133 4.55 3.73 -15.52
N VAL A 134 3.47 3.04 -15.92
CA VAL A 134 2.70 2.12 -15.06
C VAL A 134 2.58 0.79 -15.76
N GLU A 135 3.14 -0.24 -15.15
CA GLU A 135 3.19 -1.60 -15.68
C GLU A 135 2.43 -2.54 -14.74
N LYS A 136 1.66 -3.48 -15.31
CA LYS A 136 1.04 -4.57 -14.55
C LYS A 136 2.12 -5.43 -13.90
N VAL A 137 1.91 -5.81 -12.63
CA VAL A 137 2.78 -6.76 -11.93
C VAL A 137 1.92 -7.94 -11.47
N GLU A 138 2.40 -9.15 -11.76
CA GLU A 138 1.78 -10.38 -11.31
C GLU A 138 2.65 -10.99 -10.21
N LEU A 139 2.12 -11.02 -8.99
CA LEU A 139 2.71 -11.67 -7.84
C LEU A 139 1.73 -12.75 -7.39
N PRO A 140 1.94 -14.01 -7.80
CA PRO A 140 0.94 -15.06 -7.65
C PRO A 140 0.69 -15.48 -6.21
N TRP A 141 1.68 -15.34 -5.32
CA TRP A 141 1.50 -15.61 -3.92
C TRP A 141 1.20 -14.32 -3.15
N GLN A 142 0.06 -14.33 -2.45
CA GLN A 142 -0.43 -13.17 -1.70
C GLN A 142 -0.58 -13.52 -0.22
N PHE A 143 -0.49 -12.51 0.61
CA PHE A 143 -0.69 -12.61 2.05
C PHE A 143 -1.57 -11.46 2.55
N PHE A 144 -2.52 -11.81 3.39
CA PHE A 144 -3.34 -10.87 4.12
C PHE A 144 -3.42 -11.30 5.58
N ALA A 145 -3.25 -10.35 6.50
CA ALA A 145 -3.47 -10.61 7.92
C ALA A 145 -4.12 -9.41 8.60
N LEU A 146 -4.88 -9.72 9.65
CA LEU A 146 -5.46 -8.76 10.57
C LEU A 146 -5.25 -9.26 11.99
N VAL A 147 -4.77 -8.40 12.89
CA VAL A 147 -4.56 -8.75 14.29
C VAL A 147 -4.87 -7.59 15.21
N GLU A 148 -5.69 -7.84 16.22
CA GLU A 148 -6.02 -6.89 17.29
C GLU A 148 -4.90 -6.72 18.32
N GLY A 149 -4.97 -5.66 19.08
CA GLY A 149 -4.18 -5.43 20.29
C GLY A 149 -3.03 -4.46 20.10
N SER A 150 -1.89 -4.73 20.70
CA SER A 150 -0.73 -3.82 20.77
C SER A 150 -0.10 -3.54 19.39
N VAL A 151 -0.83 -2.77 18.58
CA VAL A 151 -0.51 -2.49 17.17
C VAL A 151 0.93 -2.05 16.99
N GLN A 152 1.43 -1.11 17.81
CA GLN A 152 2.78 -0.58 17.65
C GLN A 152 3.86 -1.65 17.85
N LYS A 153 3.76 -2.45 18.94
CA LYS A 153 4.74 -3.51 19.23
C LYS A 153 4.74 -4.59 18.14
N ARG A 154 3.55 -4.99 17.69
CA ARG A 154 3.42 -6.00 16.62
C ARG A 154 3.95 -5.49 15.30
N PHE A 155 3.69 -4.24 14.96
CA PHE A 155 4.21 -3.60 13.77
C PHE A 155 5.74 -3.61 13.72
N GLU A 156 6.39 -3.21 14.82
CA GLU A 156 7.87 -3.20 14.94
C GLU A 156 8.47 -4.60 14.80
N ALA A 157 7.81 -5.62 15.36
CA ALA A 157 8.27 -7.00 15.27
C ALA A 157 8.04 -7.63 13.87
N LEU A 158 6.91 -7.32 13.24
CA LEU A 158 6.51 -7.91 11.96
C LEU A 158 7.21 -7.27 10.76
N ARG A 159 7.43 -5.95 10.79
CA ARG A 159 7.98 -5.20 9.64
C ARG A 159 9.25 -5.81 9.03
N PRO A 160 10.28 -6.23 9.81
CA PRO A 160 11.49 -6.81 9.24
C PRO A 160 11.27 -8.10 8.45
N LEU A 161 10.25 -8.88 8.80
CA LEU A 161 9.94 -10.14 8.10
C LEU A 161 9.44 -9.93 6.67
N PHE A 162 8.97 -8.74 6.35
CA PHE A 162 8.46 -8.40 5.02
C PHE A 162 9.52 -7.81 4.07
N GLU A 163 10.76 -7.69 4.50
CA GLU A 163 11.84 -7.21 3.62
C GLU A 163 12.06 -8.12 2.41
N GLY A 164 11.85 -9.42 2.56
CA GLY A 164 11.94 -10.41 1.47
C GLY A 164 10.77 -10.39 0.47
N PHE A 165 9.65 -9.73 0.78
CA PHE A 165 8.50 -9.67 -0.11
C PHE A 165 8.69 -8.61 -1.21
N ALA A 166 8.13 -8.84 -2.40
CA ALA A 166 8.16 -7.84 -3.47
C ALA A 166 7.27 -6.64 -3.13
N TYR A 167 6.10 -6.89 -2.57
CA TYR A 167 5.16 -5.90 -2.08
C TYR A 167 4.82 -6.16 -0.61
N ALA A 168 4.78 -5.11 0.19
CA ALA A 168 4.24 -5.15 1.54
C ALA A 168 3.66 -3.79 1.94
N SER A 169 2.48 -3.82 2.54
CA SER A 169 1.74 -2.64 3.02
C SER A 169 1.18 -2.93 4.40
N PHE A 170 1.29 -1.93 5.28
CA PHE A 170 0.78 -1.96 6.65
C PHE A 170 -0.24 -0.85 6.84
N SER A 171 -1.31 -1.15 7.53
CA SER A 171 -2.33 -0.17 7.88
C SER A 171 -2.95 -0.45 9.23
N LEU A 172 -3.56 0.57 9.81
CA LEU A 172 -4.31 0.45 11.05
C LEU A 172 -5.80 0.54 10.73
N THR A 173 -6.59 -0.26 11.40
CA THR A 173 -8.04 -0.24 11.28
C THR A 173 -8.70 -0.40 12.66
N GLY A 174 -10.01 -0.18 12.69
CA GLY A 174 -10.81 -0.35 13.90
C GLY A 174 -11.00 0.95 14.69
N ARG A 175 -12.24 1.16 15.09
CA ARG A 175 -12.65 2.36 15.86
C ARG A 175 -12.49 2.16 17.36
N GLU A 176 -13.03 1.06 17.85
CA GLU A 176 -13.04 0.70 19.28
C GLU A 176 -11.96 -0.34 19.59
N ARG A 177 -11.73 -1.23 18.66
CA ARG A 177 -10.72 -2.28 18.72
C ARG A 177 -9.64 -2.03 17.66
N PRO A 178 -8.51 -1.39 18.02
CA PRO A 178 -7.43 -1.18 17.08
C PRO A 178 -6.83 -2.49 16.58
N ALA A 179 -6.65 -2.59 15.28
CA ALA A 179 -6.01 -3.73 14.65
C ALA A 179 -4.97 -3.28 13.61
N LEU A 180 -3.94 -4.11 13.44
CA LEU A 180 -2.97 -4.01 12.36
C LEU A 180 -3.48 -4.85 11.18
N VAL A 181 -3.47 -4.27 10.01
CA VAL A 181 -3.72 -4.97 8.74
C VAL A 181 -2.43 -5.02 7.94
N ILE A 182 -2.14 -6.19 7.40
CA ILE A 182 -0.95 -6.45 6.60
C ILE A 182 -1.38 -7.01 5.25
N ARG A 183 -0.80 -6.48 4.19
CA ARG A 183 -0.94 -6.99 2.83
C ARG A 183 0.45 -7.17 2.26
N ALA A 184 0.71 -8.32 1.66
CA ALA A 184 1.99 -8.57 1.01
C ALA A 184 1.82 -9.49 -0.20
N ALA A 185 2.82 -9.48 -1.09
CA ALA A 185 2.85 -10.36 -2.24
C ALA A 185 4.29 -10.64 -2.68
N CYS A 186 4.50 -11.80 -3.27
CA CYS A 186 5.79 -12.20 -3.86
C CYS A 186 5.59 -13.20 -5.01
N ASN A 187 6.66 -13.43 -5.77
CA ASN A 187 6.64 -14.40 -6.86
C ASN A 187 6.55 -15.84 -6.36
N GLU A 188 7.29 -16.15 -5.31
CA GLU A 188 7.36 -17.50 -4.75
C GLU A 188 6.90 -17.48 -3.29
N PRO A 189 6.28 -18.54 -2.81
CA PRO A 189 5.89 -18.65 -1.40
C PRO A 189 7.08 -18.49 -0.47
N PRO A 190 6.95 -17.77 0.65
CA PRO A 190 7.94 -17.74 1.71
C PRO A 190 8.19 -19.15 2.26
N SER A 191 9.35 -19.35 2.88
CA SER A 191 9.64 -20.62 3.55
C SER A 191 8.63 -20.91 4.68
N ARG A 192 8.43 -22.20 4.98
CA ARG A 192 7.58 -22.61 6.11
C ARG A 192 8.00 -21.97 7.43
N THR A 193 9.31 -21.80 7.64
CA THR A 193 9.84 -21.14 8.83
C THR A 193 9.41 -19.67 8.90
N GLN A 194 9.47 -18.93 7.80
CA GLN A 194 9.02 -17.53 7.75
C GLN A 194 7.50 -17.42 7.99
N LEU A 195 6.70 -18.32 7.40
CA LEU A 195 5.26 -18.34 7.65
C LEU A 195 4.94 -18.64 9.11
N ALA A 196 5.62 -19.62 9.73
CA ALA A 196 5.45 -19.94 11.15
C ALA A 196 5.83 -18.76 12.04
N GLN A 197 6.92 -18.05 11.75
CA GLN A 197 7.29 -16.83 12.47
C GLN A 197 6.23 -15.72 12.34
N LEU A 198 5.68 -15.54 11.15
CA LEU A 198 4.58 -14.59 10.94
C LEU A 198 3.34 -14.99 11.75
N GLU A 199 2.94 -16.25 11.69
CA GLU A 199 1.78 -16.77 12.43
C GLU A 199 1.97 -16.61 13.95
N GLN A 200 3.17 -16.89 14.47
CA GLN A 200 3.51 -16.68 15.88
C GLN A 200 3.40 -15.21 16.29
N LEU A 201 3.99 -14.28 15.53
CA LEU A 201 3.90 -12.84 15.84
C LEU A 201 2.47 -12.29 15.70
N LEU A 202 1.64 -12.93 14.89
CA LEU A 202 0.21 -12.62 14.79
C LEU A 202 -0.59 -13.25 15.92
N GLY A 203 0.02 -14.13 16.75
CA GLY A 203 -0.64 -14.91 17.78
C GLY A 203 -1.63 -15.93 17.20
N LEU A 204 -1.29 -16.51 16.07
CA LEU A 204 -2.08 -17.53 15.39
C LEU A 204 -1.60 -18.96 15.65
N ASP A 205 -0.63 -19.11 16.55
CA ASP A 205 -0.07 -20.36 17.06
C ASP A 205 -0.64 -20.73 18.44
N GLU A 206 -1.39 -19.84 19.08
CA GLU A 206 -1.93 -20.01 20.42
C GLU A 206 -3.46 -19.96 20.48
N GLY A 207 -4.04 -20.78 21.35
CA GLY A 207 -5.49 -20.78 21.64
C GLY A 207 -6.34 -21.46 20.55
N PRO A 208 -7.64 -21.15 20.51
CA PRO A 208 -8.59 -21.76 19.57
C PRO A 208 -8.44 -21.13 18.18
N VAL A 209 -7.63 -21.73 17.34
CA VAL A 209 -7.38 -21.30 15.96
C VAL A 209 -8.03 -22.28 14.97
N LEU A 210 -8.86 -21.79 14.09
CA LEU A 210 -9.34 -22.53 12.92
C LEU A 210 -8.23 -22.54 11.87
N VAL A 211 -7.91 -23.73 11.38
CA VAL A 211 -6.78 -23.96 10.47
C VAL A 211 -7.26 -24.64 9.20
N TYR A 212 -6.85 -24.11 8.06
CA TYR A 212 -6.94 -24.76 6.77
C TYR A 212 -5.60 -24.68 6.06
N ASP A 213 -5.13 -25.80 5.52
CA ASP A 213 -3.88 -25.87 4.74
C ASP A 213 -4.07 -26.69 3.46
N ASP A 214 -3.56 -26.14 2.36
CA ASP A 214 -3.33 -26.84 1.12
C ASP A 214 -1.84 -26.70 0.71
N PRO A 215 -0.98 -27.62 1.15
CA PRO A 215 0.45 -27.53 0.88
C PRO A 215 0.81 -27.62 -0.61
N ARG A 216 -0.04 -28.26 -1.44
CA ARG A 216 0.20 -28.38 -2.88
C ARG A 216 0.05 -27.05 -3.59
N ARG A 217 -0.83 -26.19 -3.11
CA ARG A 217 -1.09 -24.86 -3.64
C ARG A 217 -0.39 -23.75 -2.86
N SER A 218 0.34 -24.10 -1.80
CA SER A 218 0.94 -23.14 -0.86
C SER A 218 -0.11 -22.16 -0.29
N VAL A 219 -1.31 -22.69 0.03
CA VAL A 219 -2.43 -21.94 0.61
C VAL A 219 -2.61 -22.32 2.07
N GLY A 220 -2.72 -21.32 2.92
CA GLY A 220 -3.02 -21.48 4.35
C GLY A 220 -4.03 -20.43 4.81
N LYS A 221 -4.90 -20.81 5.74
CA LYS A 221 -5.86 -19.90 6.37
C LYS A 221 -5.88 -20.16 7.87
N ARG A 222 -5.78 -19.11 8.65
CA ARG A 222 -5.84 -19.14 10.12
C ARG A 222 -6.84 -18.11 10.60
N VAL A 223 -7.69 -18.49 11.53
CA VAL A 223 -8.61 -17.57 12.18
C VAL A 223 -8.65 -17.89 13.67
N ARG A 224 -8.21 -16.95 14.50
CA ARG A 224 -8.32 -17.06 15.95
C ARG A 224 -9.61 -16.37 16.42
N ILE A 225 -10.36 -17.09 17.24
CA ILE A 225 -11.64 -16.65 17.79
C ILE A 225 -11.54 -16.63 19.31
N GLU A 226 -11.87 -15.48 19.92
CA GLU A 226 -11.98 -15.32 21.36
C GLU A 226 -13.36 -14.74 21.67
N ASP A 227 -14.06 -15.30 22.63
CA ASP A 227 -15.41 -14.88 23.04
C ASP A 227 -16.39 -14.71 21.87
N GLY A 228 -16.33 -15.63 20.91
CA GLY A 228 -17.17 -15.61 19.70
C GLY A 228 -16.81 -14.55 18.65
N ARG A 229 -15.64 -13.93 18.75
CA ARG A 229 -15.18 -12.87 17.85
C ARG A 229 -13.83 -13.19 17.23
N ILE A 230 -13.63 -12.79 16.00
CA ILE A 230 -12.32 -12.84 15.34
C ILE A 230 -11.41 -11.81 16.01
N VAL A 231 -10.24 -12.24 16.50
CA VAL A 231 -9.21 -11.37 17.08
C VAL A 231 -7.92 -11.35 16.25
N ALA A 232 -7.68 -12.39 15.47
CA ALA A 232 -6.58 -12.44 14.51
C ALA A 232 -6.95 -13.36 13.35
N LEU A 233 -6.45 -13.05 12.16
CA LEU A 233 -6.57 -13.94 11.01
C LEU A 233 -5.38 -13.76 10.05
N SER A 234 -5.08 -14.81 9.31
CA SER A 234 -4.17 -14.76 8.16
C SER A 234 -4.70 -15.59 6.99
N LEU A 235 -4.47 -15.09 5.79
CA LEU A 235 -4.67 -15.76 4.52
C LEU A 235 -3.35 -15.75 3.78
N SER A 236 -2.84 -16.90 3.41
CA SER A 236 -1.59 -17.07 2.67
C SER A 236 -1.81 -17.83 1.38
N GLY A 237 -1.12 -17.42 0.30
CA GLY A 237 -1.25 -17.98 -1.05
C GLY A 237 -2.46 -17.45 -1.81
N GLU A 238 -3.64 -17.48 -1.21
CA GLU A 238 -4.91 -17.00 -1.79
C GLU A 238 -5.64 -16.14 -0.76
N THR A 239 -6.06 -14.95 -1.18
CA THR A 239 -6.62 -13.92 -0.27
C THR A 239 -8.03 -13.44 -0.66
N ALA A 240 -8.76 -14.17 -1.51
CA ALA A 240 -10.09 -13.75 -1.99
C ALA A 240 -11.12 -13.53 -0.86
N ALA A 241 -10.97 -14.25 0.25
CA ALA A 241 -11.86 -14.10 1.41
C ALA A 241 -11.57 -12.88 2.31
N ARG A 242 -10.52 -12.08 2.00
CA ARG A 242 -10.03 -11.00 2.89
C ARG A 242 -11.10 -9.99 3.26
N ASP A 243 -11.86 -9.51 2.27
CA ASP A 243 -12.83 -8.43 2.49
C ASP A 243 -14.04 -8.92 3.28
N TRP A 244 -14.48 -10.15 3.00
CA TRP A 244 -15.54 -10.80 3.76
C TRP A 244 -15.13 -11.07 5.22
N LEU A 245 -13.95 -11.64 5.45
CA LEU A 245 -13.46 -11.91 6.81
C LEU A 245 -13.21 -10.61 7.59
N LYS A 246 -12.77 -9.57 6.92
CA LYS A 246 -12.61 -8.25 7.54
C LYS A 246 -13.96 -7.63 7.94
N GLN A 247 -15.03 -7.87 7.19
CA GLN A 247 -16.38 -7.43 7.56
C GLN A 247 -16.96 -8.21 8.75
N LEU A 248 -16.57 -9.48 8.91
CA LEU A 248 -16.96 -10.28 10.07
C LEU A 248 -16.21 -9.89 11.36
N TRP A 249 -15.00 -9.34 11.21
CA TRP A 249 -14.21 -8.79 12.32
C TRP A 249 -14.84 -7.51 12.86
#